data_bee1ab91c21cd76d29d4fb9304289176
#
_entry.id   bee1ab91c21cd76d29d4fb9304289176
#
_cell.length_a   1.000
_cell.length_b   1.000
_cell.length_c   1.000
_cell.angle_alpha   90.00
_cell.angle_beta   90.00
_cell.angle_gamma   90.00
#
_symmetry.space_group_name_H-M   'P 1'
#
loop_
_entity.id
_entity.type
_entity.pdbx_description
1 polymer ?
#
loop_
_entity_poly.entity_id
_entity_poly.type
_entity_poly.pdbx_seq_one_letter_code
_entity_poly.pdbx_strand_id
1 'polypeptide(L)'
;MFDRLNDRQKEAVLHKEGPCLVLAGAGSGKTRVLTERICYLINEGVRPQNILAITFTNKAAREMRERVHNSIGDEADKIFIGTFHSLGLKIVRENADILGYNKNITILDKDDVNSLIKKFMKELNLDSDKFPVKY
;
A
#
# COMPACT_ATOMS: atom_id res chain seq x y z
N MET A 1 -6.76 -20.16 -15.30
CA MET A 1 -6.74 -19.17 -14.22
C MET A 1 -6.62 -19.82 -12.84
N PHE A 2 -7.41 -20.85 -12.48
CA PHE A 2 -7.44 -21.40 -11.11
C PHE A 2 -6.70 -22.73 -10.90
N ASP A 3 -5.97 -23.24 -11.88
CA ASP A 3 -5.34 -24.59 -11.84
C ASP A 3 -4.28 -24.76 -10.75
N ARG A 4 -3.78 -23.64 -10.22
CA ARG A 4 -2.75 -23.62 -9.17
C ARG A 4 -3.30 -23.29 -7.78
N LEU A 5 -4.63 -23.20 -7.63
CA LEU A 5 -5.30 -22.90 -6.36
C LEU A 5 -5.96 -24.15 -5.81
N ASN A 6 -5.86 -24.35 -4.50
CA ASN A 6 -6.68 -25.34 -3.81
C ASN A 6 -8.12 -24.84 -3.62
N ASP A 7 -9.04 -25.70 -3.18
CA ASP A 7 -10.46 -25.37 -3.10
C ASP A 7 -10.76 -24.19 -2.15
N ARG A 8 -10.07 -24.10 -1.01
CA ARG A 8 -10.23 -22.97 -0.08
C ARG A 8 -9.70 -21.65 -0.66
N GLN A 9 -8.62 -21.72 -1.41
CA GLN A 9 -8.10 -20.55 -2.13
C GLN A 9 -9.06 -20.11 -3.24
N LYS A 10 -9.65 -21.06 -3.98
CA LYS A 10 -10.68 -20.76 -4.99
C LYS A 10 -11.90 -20.09 -4.36
N GLU A 11 -12.39 -20.63 -3.24
CA GLU A 11 -13.51 -20.05 -2.49
C GLU A 11 -13.22 -18.57 -2.14
N ALA A 12 -12.04 -18.26 -1.61
CA ALA A 12 -11.63 -16.90 -1.29
C ALA A 12 -11.52 -15.98 -2.52
N VAL A 13 -11.07 -16.50 -3.66
CA VAL A 13 -10.97 -15.73 -4.92
C VAL A 13 -12.35 -15.45 -5.48
N LEU A 14 -13.27 -16.41 -5.46
CA LEU A 14 -14.60 -16.31 -6.05
C LEU A 14 -15.61 -15.54 -5.18
N HIS A 15 -15.30 -15.26 -3.91
CA HIS A 15 -16.19 -14.54 -3.02
C HIS A 15 -16.43 -13.11 -3.53
N LYS A 16 -17.66 -12.75 -3.90
CA LYS A 16 -18.00 -11.44 -4.50
C LYS A 16 -18.59 -10.46 -3.51
N GLU A 17 -19.51 -10.89 -2.70
CA GLU A 17 -20.38 -10.03 -1.92
C GLU A 17 -20.02 -10.05 -0.43
N GLY A 18 -19.96 -8.86 0.17
CA GLY A 18 -19.75 -8.68 1.60
C GLY A 18 -18.30 -8.88 2.08
N PRO A 19 -18.06 -8.72 3.38
CA PRO A 19 -16.74 -8.85 3.98
C PRO A 19 -16.28 -10.31 3.98
N CYS A 20 -15.00 -10.54 3.67
CA CYS A 20 -14.36 -11.84 3.67
C CYS A 20 -13.04 -11.79 4.46
N LEU A 21 -12.91 -12.62 5.48
CA LEU A 21 -11.68 -12.79 6.23
C LEU A 21 -11.03 -14.14 5.88
N VAL A 22 -9.80 -14.09 5.37
CA VAL A 22 -9.02 -15.28 5.02
C VAL A 22 -7.89 -15.46 6.03
N LEU A 23 -7.97 -16.48 6.86
CA LEU A 23 -6.92 -16.87 7.79
C LEU A 23 -5.95 -17.84 7.12
N ALA A 24 -4.69 -17.44 7.04
CA ALA A 24 -3.70 -18.22 6.30
C ALA A 24 -2.31 -18.07 6.92
N GLY A 25 -1.63 -19.18 7.15
CA GLY A 25 -0.27 -19.23 7.69
C GLY A 25 0.81 -18.72 6.73
N ALA A 26 2.04 -18.62 7.20
CA ALA A 26 3.18 -18.29 6.34
C ALA A 26 3.34 -19.34 5.23
N GLY A 27 3.69 -18.91 4.02
CA GLY A 27 3.85 -19.83 2.87
C GLY A 27 2.57 -20.40 2.26
N SER A 28 1.39 -20.11 2.81
CA SER A 28 0.09 -20.62 2.35
C SER A 28 -0.40 -20.05 1.01
N GLY A 29 0.35 -19.14 0.39
CA GLY A 29 -0.05 -18.52 -0.88
C GLY A 29 -1.00 -17.33 -0.77
N LYS A 30 -1.09 -16.66 0.39
CA LYS A 30 -1.94 -15.46 0.60
C LYS A 30 -1.85 -14.43 -0.53
N THR A 31 -0.63 -14.06 -0.91
CA THR A 31 -0.40 -13.07 -1.97
C THR A 31 -0.91 -13.57 -3.32
N ARG A 32 -0.81 -14.87 -3.59
CA ARG A 32 -1.38 -15.46 -4.81
C ARG A 32 -2.90 -15.33 -4.81
N VAL A 33 -3.57 -15.66 -3.72
CA VAL A 33 -5.03 -15.52 -3.60
C VAL A 33 -5.47 -14.09 -3.86
N LEU A 34 -4.77 -13.10 -3.29
CA LEU A 34 -5.07 -11.68 -3.52
C LEU A 34 -4.88 -11.28 -4.99
N THR A 35 -3.77 -11.70 -5.61
CA THR A 35 -3.50 -11.41 -7.04
C THR A 35 -4.56 -12.04 -7.94
N GLU A 36 -4.86 -13.32 -7.74
CA GLU A 36 -5.88 -14.03 -8.53
C GLU A 36 -7.28 -13.44 -8.32
N ARG A 37 -7.59 -12.97 -7.09
CA ARG A 37 -8.85 -12.28 -6.82
C ARG A 37 -8.96 -10.96 -7.58
N ILE A 38 -7.90 -10.15 -7.63
CA ILE A 38 -7.88 -8.92 -8.42
C ILE A 38 -8.14 -9.23 -9.90
N CYS A 39 -7.41 -10.19 -10.46
CA CYS A 39 -7.58 -10.61 -11.85
C CYS A 39 -9.00 -11.15 -12.11
N TYR A 40 -9.56 -11.92 -11.18
CA TYR A 40 -10.92 -12.42 -11.27
C TYR A 40 -11.94 -11.28 -11.29
N LEU A 41 -11.84 -10.30 -10.38
CA LEU A 41 -12.76 -9.16 -10.33
C LEU A 41 -12.72 -8.33 -11.62
N ILE A 42 -11.56 -8.12 -12.21
CA ILE A 42 -11.41 -7.44 -13.51
C ILE A 42 -12.13 -8.23 -14.62
N ASN A 43 -11.92 -9.55 -14.69
CA ASN A 43 -12.59 -10.41 -15.67
C ASN A 43 -14.11 -10.44 -15.50
N GLU A 44 -14.63 -10.25 -14.28
CA GLU A 44 -16.05 -10.10 -13.99
C GLU A 44 -16.59 -8.69 -14.27
N GLY A 45 -15.78 -7.80 -14.84
CA GLY A 45 -16.19 -6.47 -15.27
C GLY A 45 -16.06 -5.38 -14.20
N VAL A 46 -15.43 -5.66 -13.07
CA VAL A 46 -15.11 -4.61 -12.08
C VAL A 46 -14.06 -3.68 -12.67
N ARG A 47 -14.35 -2.39 -12.71
CA ARG A 47 -13.41 -1.39 -13.23
C ARG A 47 -12.14 -1.34 -12.37
N PRO A 48 -10.94 -1.33 -12.98
CA PRO A 48 -9.66 -1.28 -12.22
C PRO A 48 -9.60 -0.15 -11.19
N GLN A 49 -10.15 1.02 -11.52
CA GLN A 49 -10.17 2.19 -10.63
C GLN A 49 -11.02 1.99 -9.35
N ASN A 50 -11.91 1.01 -9.36
CA ASN A 50 -12.75 0.65 -8.22
C ASN A 50 -12.11 -0.40 -7.32
N ILE A 51 -10.88 -0.84 -7.64
CA ILE A 51 -10.14 -1.82 -6.86
C ILE A 51 -9.06 -1.11 -6.05
N LEU A 52 -9.05 -1.36 -4.75
CA LEU A 52 -8.06 -0.89 -3.80
C LEU A 52 -7.37 -2.09 -3.17
N ALA A 53 -6.08 -2.28 -3.44
CA ALA A 53 -5.25 -3.31 -2.83
C ALA A 53 -4.21 -2.69 -1.90
N ILE A 54 -4.29 -3.00 -0.62
CA ILE A 54 -3.42 -2.42 0.40
C ILE A 54 -2.51 -3.50 0.98
N THR A 55 -1.23 -3.16 1.09
CA THR A 55 -0.21 -4.00 1.74
C THR A 55 0.43 -3.24 2.89
N PHE A 56 1.17 -3.95 3.73
CA PHE A 56 1.87 -3.32 4.84
C PHE A 56 3.20 -2.69 4.42
N THR A 57 3.90 -3.24 3.43
CA THR A 57 5.22 -2.76 3.01
C THR A 57 5.23 -2.36 1.52
N ASN A 58 6.09 -1.40 1.19
CA ASN A 58 6.32 -0.98 -0.20
C ASN A 58 6.86 -2.13 -1.08
N LYS A 59 7.67 -3.03 -0.50
CA LYS A 59 8.16 -4.21 -1.19
C LYS A 59 7.00 -5.12 -1.60
N ALA A 60 6.10 -5.45 -0.66
CA ALA A 60 4.93 -6.28 -0.96
C ALA A 60 3.99 -5.63 -1.98
N ALA A 61 3.81 -4.31 -1.90
CA ALA A 61 3.02 -3.56 -2.89
C ALA A 61 3.61 -3.66 -4.29
N ARG A 62 4.93 -3.53 -4.42
CA ARG A 62 5.64 -3.66 -5.69
C ARG A 62 5.50 -5.07 -6.27
N GLU A 63 5.80 -6.09 -5.47
CA GLU A 63 5.65 -7.49 -5.89
C GLU A 63 4.22 -7.83 -6.33
N MET A 64 3.23 -7.31 -5.62
CA MET A 64 1.81 -7.49 -5.99
C MET A 64 1.49 -6.82 -7.32
N ARG A 65 1.95 -5.58 -7.53
CA ARG A 65 1.74 -4.83 -8.79
C ARG A 65 2.36 -5.55 -9.98
N GLU A 66 3.60 -6.03 -9.85
CA GLU A 66 4.28 -6.79 -10.89
C GLU A 66 3.50 -8.07 -11.25
N ARG A 67 2.99 -8.80 -10.25
CA ARG A 67 2.20 -10.03 -10.49
C ARG A 67 0.88 -9.73 -11.18
N VAL A 68 0.17 -8.67 -10.76
CA VAL A 68 -1.08 -8.26 -11.39
C VAL A 68 -0.83 -7.81 -12.83
N HIS A 69 0.22 -6.98 -13.04
CA HIS A 69 0.60 -6.52 -14.37
C HIS A 69 0.95 -7.68 -15.32
N ASN A 70 1.69 -8.68 -14.85
CA ASN A 70 2.00 -9.89 -15.63
C ASN A 70 0.76 -10.70 -16.01
N SER A 71 -0.35 -10.54 -15.29
CA SER A 71 -1.60 -11.28 -15.53
C SER A 71 -2.60 -10.54 -16.40
N ILE A 72 -2.72 -9.20 -16.27
CA ILE A 72 -3.74 -8.39 -16.95
C ILE A 72 -3.15 -7.20 -17.75
N GLY A 73 -1.82 -7.08 -17.83
CA GLY A 73 -1.14 -6.01 -18.58
C GLY A 73 -1.40 -4.62 -18.01
N ASP A 74 -1.47 -3.63 -18.90
CA ASP A 74 -1.57 -2.20 -18.56
C ASP A 74 -2.82 -1.80 -17.75
N GLU A 75 -3.85 -2.65 -17.73
CA GLU A 75 -5.02 -2.44 -16.86
C GLU A 75 -4.63 -2.43 -15.36
N ALA A 76 -3.53 -3.11 -14.99
CA ALA A 76 -2.99 -3.12 -13.63
C ALA A 76 -2.60 -1.71 -13.14
N ASP A 77 -2.16 -0.82 -14.02
CA ASP A 77 -1.71 0.52 -13.66
C ASP A 77 -2.86 1.44 -13.20
N LYS A 78 -4.08 1.07 -13.54
CA LYS A 78 -5.30 1.78 -13.11
C LYS A 78 -5.79 1.35 -11.71
N ILE A 79 -5.23 0.27 -11.17
CA ILE A 79 -5.57 -0.26 -9.83
C ILE A 79 -4.70 0.45 -8.79
N PHE A 80 -5.29 0.91 -7.69
CA PHE A 80 -4.47 1.36 -6.58
C PHE A 80 -3.90 0.15 -5.83
N ILE A 81 -2.59 -0.08 -5.98
CA ILE A 81 -1.85 -1.09 -5.21
C ILE A 81 -0.76 -0.38 -4.42
N GLY A 82 -0.89 -0.31 -3.10
CA GLY A 82 0.03 0.47 -2.27
C GLY A 82 -0.04 0.11 -0.80
N THR A 83 0.59 0.95 0.03
CA THR A 83 0.51 0.86 1.48
C THR A 83 -0.56 1.80 2.02
N PHE A 84 -0.96 1.63 3.30
CA PHE A 84 -1.85 2.59 3.97
C PHE A 84 -1.28 4.02 3.93
N HIS A 85 0.03 4.19 4.11
CA HIS A 85 0.67 5.50 4.05
C HIS A 85 0.60 6.12 2.65
N SER A 86 0.80 5.33 1.60
CA SER A 86 0.69 5.83 0.22
C SER A 86 -0.75 6.18 -0.16
N LEU A 87 -1.74 5.45 0.36
CA LEU A 87 -3.15 5.80 0.22
C LEU A 87 -3.47 7.10 0.95
N GLY A 88 -3.04 7.23 2.22
CA GLY A 88 -3.23 8.45 2.99
C GLY A 88 -2.63 9.67 2.30
N LEU A 89 -1.39 9.54 1.79
CA LEU A 89 -0.75 10.62 1.03
C LEU A 89 -1.53 10.99 -0.24
N LYS A 90 -2.06 10.01 -0.96
CA LYS A 90 -2.91 10.24 -2.13
C LYS A 90 -4.15 11.06 -1.76
N ILE A 91 -4.88 10.64 -0.70
CA ILE A 91 -6.07 11.34 -0.21
C ILE A 91 -5.72 12.78 0.20
N VAL A 92 -4.63 12.99 0.95
CA VAL A 92 -4.21 14.33 1.39
C VAL A 92 -3.85 15.21 0.19
N ARG A 93 -3.14 14.68 -0.82
CA ARG A 93 -2.79 15.43 -2.04
C ARG A 93 -4.01 15.83 -2.86
N GLU A 94 -4.98 14.93 -2.99
CA GLU A 94 -6.24 15.20 -3.72
C GLU A 94 -7.09 16.28 -3.03
N ASN A 95 -6.94 16.45 -1.72
CA ASN A 95 -7.66 17.42 -0.90
C ASN A 95 -6.75 18.52 -0.34
N ALA A 96 -5.57 18.72 -0.89
CA ALA A 96 -4.56 19.65 -0.36
C ALA A 96 -5.08 21.07 -0.23
N ASP A 97 -5.85 21.54 -1.21
CA ASP A 97 -6.41 22.91 -1.23
C ASP A 97 -7.39 23.12 -0.05
N ILE A 98 -8.21 22.09 0.29
CA ILE A 98 -9.15 22.15 1.43
C ILE A 98 -8.39 22.16 2.76
N LEU A 99 -7.27 21.41 2.81
CA LEU A 99 -6.45 21.29 4.02
C LEU A 99 -5.44 22.43 4.20
N GLY A 100 -5.35 23.36 3.24
CA GLY A 100 -4.38 24.45 3.27
C GLY A 100 -2.93 24.02 3.02
N TYR A 101 -2.72 22.86 2.36
CA TYR A 101 -1.41 22.35 2.00
C TYR A 101 -1.08 22.56 0.53
N ASN A 102 0.21 22.60 0.22
CA ASN A 102 0.68 22.49 -1.16
C ASN A 102 0.56 21.01 -1.64
N LYS A 103 0.22 20.79 -2.92
CA LYS A 103 0.14 19.45 -3.51
C LYS A 103 1.48 18.67 -3.51
N ASN A 104 2.60 19.38 -3.40
CA ASN A 104 3.95 18.80 -3.30
C ASN A 104 4.33 18.41 -1.87
N ILE A 105 3.43 17.76 -1.16
CA ILE A 105 3.67 17.27 0.20
C ILE A 105 4.64 16.09 0.15
N THR A 106 5.65 16.11 1.03
CA THR A 106 6.55 15.00 1.31
C THR A 106 6.25 14.45 2.70
N ILE A 107 6.22 13.13 2.83
CA ILE A 107 6.18 12.47 4.14
C ILE A 107 7.62 12.36 4.62
N LEU A 108 7.89 12.93 5.78
CA LEU A 108 9.17 12.78 6.47
C LEU A 108 9.19 11.42 7.17
N ASP A 109 10.24 10.66 6.97
CA ASP A 109 10.50 9.48 7.78
C ASP A 109 11.16 9.85 9.12
N LYS A 110 11.40 8.83 9.96
CA LYS A 110 11.99 9.04 11.27
C LYS A 110 13.40 9.60 11.21
N ASP A 111 14.18 9.24 10.21
CA ASP A 111 15.55 9.69 10.02
C ASP A 111 15.57 11.13 9.51
N ASP A 112 14.65 11.50 8.63
CA ASP A 112 14.43 12.88 8.18
C ASP A 112 14.10 13.80 9.37
N VAL A 113 13.14 13.39 10.22
CA VAL A 113 12.75 14.13 11.42
C VAL A 113 13.94 14.31 12.38
N ASN A 114 14.68 13.22 12.65
CA ASN A 114 15.86 13.29 13.52
C ASN A 114 16.95 14.22 12.95
N SER A 115 17.14 14.20 11.64
CA SER A 115 18.10 15.07 10.95
C SER A 115 17.72 16.54 11.06
N LEU A 116 16.44 16.84 10.89
CA LEU A 116 15.91 18.20 11.05
C LEU A 116 16.04 18.68 12.50
N ILE A 117 15.71 17.85 13.49
CA ILE A 117 15.86 18.21 14.90
C ILE A 117 17.33 18.52 15.22
N LYS A 118 18.27 17.66 14.81
CA LYS A 118 19.71 17.90 15.01
C LYS A 118 20.18 19.20 14.36
N LYS A 119 19.66 19.51 13.17
CA LYS A 119 19.98 20.79 12.49
C LYS A 119 19.51 21.98 13.32
N PHE A 120 18.26 21.98 13.76
CA PHE A 120 17.72 23.07 14.60
C PHE A 120 18.42 23.19 15.95
N MET A 121 18.76 22.06 16.60
CA MET A 121 19.53 22.07 17.83
C MET A 121 20.88 22.79 17.64
N LYS A 122 21.57 22.51 16.52
CA LYS A 122 22.83 23.18 16.18
C LYS A 122 22.64 24.67 15.93
N GLU A 123 21.59 25.08 15.22
CA GLU A 123 21.28 26.50 14.96
C GLU A 123 20.92 27.24 16.23
N LEU A 124 20.28 26.58 17.19
CA LEU A 124 19.91 27.16 18.50
C LEU A 124 20.99 27.00 19.57
N ASN A 125 22.18 26.47 19.24
CA ASN A 125 23.27 26.18 20.18
C ASN A 125 22.84 25.29 21.36
N LEU A 126 21.92 24.33 21.13
CA LEU A 126 21.48 23.38 22.14
C LEU A 126 22.45 22.21 22.22
N ASP A 127 22.80 21.84 23.46
CA ASP A 127 23.69 20.73 23.75
C ASP A 127 22.97 19.37 23.53
N SER A 128 23.47 18.57 22.58
CA SER A 128 22.90 17.24 22.26
C SER A 128 23.03 16.23 23.39
N ASP A 129 23.95 16.43 24.32
CA ASP A 129 24.13 15.53 25.48
C ASP A 129 23.09 15.83 26.56
N LYS A 130 22.69 17.08 26.69
CA LYS A 130 21.60 17.51 27.59
C LYS A 130 20.21 17.26 27.03
N PHE A 131 20.07 17.32 25.71
CA PHE A 131 18.80 17.12 24.99
C PHE A 131 18.95 16.01 23.93
N PRO A 132 19.04 14.74 24.35
CA PRO A 132 19.21 13.66 23.38
C PRO A 132 17.98 13.51 22.52
N VAL A 133 18.17 13.46 21.18
CA VAL A 133 17.12 13.17 20.20
C VAL A 133 16.78 11.68 20.31
N LYS A 134 15.85 11.34 21.21
CA LYS A 134 15.29 9.98 21.32
C LYS A 134 13.82 10.04 20.90
N TYR A 135 13.52 9.26 19.88
CA TYR A 135 12.14 8.98 19.43
C TYR A 135 11.80 7.53 19.65
#